data_5247fcac63d9b1100d9f23ec6caae607
#
_entry.id   5247fcac63d9b1100d9f23ec6caae607
#
_cell.length_a   1.000
_cell.length_b   1.000
_cell.length_c   1.000
_cell.angle_alpha   90.00
_cell.angle_beta   90.00
_cell.angle_gamma   90.00
#
_symmetry.space_group_name_H-M   'P 1'
#
loop_
_entity.id
_entity.type
_entity.pdbx_description
1 polymer ?
#
loop_
_entity_poly.entity_id
_entity_poly.type
_entity_poly.pdbx_seq_one_letter_code
_entity_poly.pdbx_strand_id
1 'polypeptide(L)'
;MAQQVEVKVPDIGDFKDVAVIEVMVKVGETIAVDTGLVMVESDKASMEIPSSHAGVVKEIKVKVNDKVSEGSVLLVVEAAGAAVAPAAPAKLPAAAAPAAPAAPIPNAASYGGKADVECEMLVLGAGPGGYSAAFRSADLGMKTVLVERYGTLGGVCLNVGCIPSKALLHTASVMDEVKHLPEHGIKYGAPEIDIDKLRDFKDAVVKKLTGGLAGMAKTRKVEVVTGVGSFLDPSHLEVVAADGGKRVVQFAKAIIAAGSHAVKLPFMPEDERIVDSTGALLLKRIPKRMLVVGGGIIGLELATVYSTLGTRIDVVELLDGLMQGADRDLVKVWERANAKRFDHVMLKTKTVGAKATKAGIEVSFEGEKAPNGPQVYDLVLVAVGRSPNGRKISADKAGVAVTDRGFINVDKQLRTNVPHIHAIGDIVGQPMLAHKAVHEAHVAAEAAHGEAAYFDARQIPSVAYTDPEIAWAGKTEEQCKAEGLKIGKAVFPWAASGRAIANGRDEGFTKLLFDEATHRVIGGGIVGTHAGDLISEVCLAIEMGCEPTDIGKTIHPHPTLSESIGMAAELFEGVCTDLPPAKKK
;
A
#
# COMPACT_ATOMS: atom_id res chain seq x y z
N MET A 1 -18.65 6.74 -49.51
CA MET A 1 -19.63 5.64 -49.58
C MET A 1 -19.52 4.93 -48.24
N ALA A 2 -20.65 4.80 -47.55
CA ALA A 2 -20.65 4.07 -46.27
C ALA A 2 -20.37 2.59 -46.55
N GLN A 3 -19.44 2.00 -45.86
CA GLN A 3 -19.02 0.63 -46.07
C GLN A 3 -19.88 -0.31 -45.23
N GLN A 4 -20.52 -1.26 -45.87
CA GLN A 4 -21.26 -2.33 -45.17
C GLN A 4 -20.27 -3.38 -44.67
N VAL A 5 -20.39 -3.76 -43.39
CA VAL A 5 -19.51 -4.73 -42.72
C VAL A 5 -20.37 -5.83 -42.11
N GLU A 6 -20.03 -7.08 -42.40
CA GLU A 6 -20.64 -8.25 -41.74
C GLU A 6 -20.06 -8.46 -40.34
N VAL A 7 -20.93 -8.53 -39.35
CA VAL A 7 -20.56 -8.91 -37.98
C VAL A 7 -20.81 -10.39 -37.80
N LYS A 8 -19.77 -11.12 -37.40
CA LYS A 8 -19.77 -12.59 -37.31
C LYS A 8 -19.59 -13.03 -35.87
N VAL A 9 -20.02 -14.25 -35.56
CA VAL A 9 -19.77 -14.91 -34.28
C VAL A 9 -18.24 -15.03 -34.09
N PRO A 10 -17.68 -14.49 -33.03
CA PRO A 10 -16.24 -14.66 -32.70
C PRO A 10 -15.95 -16.11 -32.30
N ASP A 11 -14.68 -16.39 -31.98
CA ASP A 11 -14.29 -17.67 -31.38
C ASP A 11 -15.02 -17.81 -30.03
N ILE A 12 -15.88 -18.80 -29.93
CA ILE A 12 -16.67 -19.16 -28.74
C ILE A 12 -16.16 -20.46 -28.08
N GLY A 13 -14.92 -20.85 -28.39
CA GLY A 13 -14.30 -22.07 -27.89
C GLY A 13 -14.81 -23.34 -28.56
N ASP A 14 -14.84 -24.44 -27.83
CA ASP A 14 -15.24 -25.77 -28.37
C ASP A 14 -16.74 -25.92 -28.71
N PHE A 15 -17.55 -24.84 -28.64
CA PHE A 15 -18.98 -24.86 -28.88
C PHE A 15 -19.31 -24.73 -30.36
N LYS A 16 -20.09 -25.69 -30.88
CA LYS A 16 -20.62 -25.68 -32.26
C LYS A 16 -22.15 -25.80 -32.21
N ASP A 17 -22.81 -25.21 -33.18
CA ASP A 17 -24.27 -25.28 -33.35
C ASP A 17 -25.07 -24.83 -32.12
N VAL A 18 -24.64 -23.74 -31.47
CA VAL A 18 -25.35 -23.14 -30.32
C VAL A 18 -26.62 -22.43 -30.77
N ALA A 19 -27.69 -22.57 -30.00
CA ALA A 19 -28.98 -21.98 -30.34
C ALA A 19 -29.05 -20.49 -29.96
N VAL A 20 -29.54 -19.64 -30.85
CA VAL A 20 -29.86 -18.23 -30.53
C VAL A 20 -31.14 -18.20 -29.72
N ILE A 21 -31.08 -17.74 -28.47
CA ILE A 21 -32.26 -17.64 -27.60
C ILE A 21 -32.86 -16.24 -27.56
N GLU A 22 -32.10 -15.22 -27.92
CA GLU A 22 -32.58 -13.84 -27.99
C GLU A 22 -31.77 -13.03 -29.01
N VAL A 23 -32.45 -12.11 -29.71
CA VAL A 23 -31.81 -11.10 -30.57
C VAL A 23 -32.02 -9.74 -29.92
N MET A 24 -30.93 -9.11 -29.46
CA MET A 24 -30.94 -7.95 -28.58
C MET A 24 -30.96 -6.61 -29.29
N VAL A 25 -30.80 -6.59 -30.64
CA VAL A 25 -30.73 -5.38 -31.46
C VAL A 25 -31.79 -5.37 -32.57
N LYS A 26 -32.10 -4.19 -33.10
CA LYS A 26 -33.11 -3.99 -34.17
C LYS A 26 -32.49 -3.35 -35.42
N VAL A 27 -33.08 -3.62 -36.58
CA VAL A 27 -32.70 -2.92 -37.83
C VAL A 27 -32.94 -1.42 -37.67
N GLY A 28 -31.95 -0.61 -38.02
CA GLY A 28 -31.94 0.83 -37.86
C GLY A 28 -31.33 1.33 -36.54
N GLU A 29 -31.01 0.44 -35.62
CA GLU A 29 -30.37 0.78 -34.35
C GLU A 29 -28.89 1.12 -34.55
N THR A 30 -28.38 2.11 -33.81
CA THR A 30 -26.96 2.45 -33.80
C THR A 30 -26.29 1.71 -32.65
N ILE A 31 -25.30 0.87 -32.97
CA ILE A 31 -24.54 0.06 -32.01
C ILE A 31 -23.08 0.51 -31.92
N ALA A 32 -22.50 0.37 -30.74
CA ALA A 32 -21.07 0.55 -30.51
C ALA A 32 -20.31 -0.79 -30.60
N VAL A 33 -19.00 -0.75 -30.62
CA VAL A 33 -18.17 -1.96 -30.36
C VAL A 33 -18.53 -2.48 -28.99
N ASP A 34 -18.55 -3.79 -28.83
CA ASP A 34 -18.93 -4.53 -27.60
C ASP A 34 -20.42 -4.44 -27.20
N THR A 35 -21.27 -3.83 -28.00
CA THR A 35 -22.74 -3.93 -27.81
C THR A 35 -23.21 -5.37 -28.02
N GLY A 36 -23.96 -5.95 -27.08
CA GLY A 36 -24.56 -7.29 -27.21
C GLY A 36 -25.53 -7.39 -28.35
N LEU A 37 -25.34 -8.37 -29.23
CA LEU A 37 -26.14 -8.56 -30.47
C LEU A 37 -27.18 -9.66 -30.34
N VAL A 38 -26.73 -10.81 -29.86
CA VAL A 38 -27.56 -12.00 -29.67
C VAL A 38 -27.12 -12.74 -28.41
N MET A 39 -28.07 -13.39 -27.74
CA MET A 39 -27.79 -14.34 -26.69
C MET A 39 -27.91 -15.75 -27.26
N VAL A 40 -26.89 -16.57 -27.02
CA VAL A 40 -26.84 -17.96 -27.45
C VAL A 40 -26.75 -18.89 -26.23
N GLU A 41 -27.33 -20.08 -26.35
CA GLU A 41 -27.36 -21.08 -25.31
C GLU A 41 -26.68 -22.37 -25.76
N SER A 42 -25.78 -22.88 -24.92
CA SER A 42 -25.18 -24.21 -25.04
C SER A 42 -25.66 -25.11 -23.91
N ASP A 43 -25.37 -26.40 -23.98
CA ASP A 43 -25.71 -27.37 -22.93
C ASP A 43 -25.14 -27.04 -21.52
N LYS A 44 -24.26 -26.05 -21.42
CA LYS A 44 -23.57 -25.72 -20.16
C LYS A 44 -23.72 -24.26 -19.73
N ALA A 45 -24.00 -23.33 -20.63
CA ALA A 45 -24.09 -21.90 -20.29
C ALA A 45 -24.77 -21.09 -21.40
N SER A 46 -25.44 -19.99 -21.02
CA SER A 46 -25.86 -18.93 -21.92
C SER A 46 -24.77 -17.88 -22.02
N MET A 47 -24.51 -17.37 -23.23
CA MET A 47 -23.51 -16.32 -23.46
C MET A 47 -24.00 -15.27 -24.44
N GLU A 48 -23.59 -14.03 -24.21
CA GLU A 48 -23.89 -12.89 -25.07
C GLU A 48 -22.79 -12.74 -26.12
N ILE A 49 -23.15 -12.54 -27.38
CA ILE A 49 -22.22 -12.29 -28.47
C ILE A 49 -22.15 -10.79 -28.74
N PRO A 50 -21.01 -10.13 -28.45
CA PRO A 50 -20.84 -8.69 -28.64
C PRO A 50 -20.52 -8.31 -30.08
N SER A 51 -20.81 -7.05 -30.44
CA SER A 51 -20.49 -6.50 -31.75
C SER A 51 -19.01 -6.21 -31.90
N SER A 52 -18.41 -6.67 -32.98
CA SER A 52 -17.02 -6.32 -33.34
C SER A 52 -16.90 -4.96 -34.07
N HIS A 53 -17.99 -4.30 -34.42
CA HIS A 53 -18.00 -3.06 -35.18
C HIS A 53 -19.07 -2.09 -34.68
N ALA A 54 -18.77 -0.79 -34.71
CA ALA A 54 -19.73 0.26 -34.45
C ALA A 54 -20.39 0.69 -35.76
N GLY A 55 -21.68 0.98 -35.73
CA GLY A 55 -22.42 1.44 -36.90
C GLY A 55 -23.94 1.30 -36.77
N VAL A 56 -24.65 1.54 -37.85
CA VAL A 56 -26.12 1.37 -37.89
C VAL A 56 -26.46 -0.02 -38.45
N VAL A 57 -27.24 -0.81 -37.70
CA VAL A 57 -27.71 -2.15 -38.14
C VAL A 57 -28.57 -2.04 -39.36
N LYS A 58 -28.14 -2.63 -40.47
CA LYS A 58 -28.91 -2.62 -41.76
C LYS A 58 -29.72 -3.88 -41.96
N GLU A 59 -29.20 -5.01 -41.54
CA GLU A 59 -29.88 -6.30 -41.73
C GLU A 59 -29.43 -7.26 -40.61
N ILE A 60 -30.40 -8.01 -40.08
CA ILE A 60 -30.15 -9.09 -39.11
C ILE A 60 -30.32 -10.41 -39.85
N LYS A 61 -29.28 -11.27 -39.80
CA LYS A 61 -29.20 -12.52 -40.55
C LYS A 61 -29.64 -13.74 -39.76
N VAL A 62 -29.87 -13.58 -38.45
CA VAL A 62 -30.25 -14.66 -37.52
C VAL A 62 -31.54 -14.33 -36.79
N LYS A 63 -32.25 -15.34 -36.36
CA LYS A 63 -33.49 -15.26 -35.56
C LYS A 63 -33.42 -16.25 -34.39
N VAL A 64 -34.32 -16.10 -33.43
CA VAL A 64 -34.43 -17.02 -32.29
C VAL A 64 -34.67 -18.46 -32.79
N ASN A 65 -33.95 -19.40 -32.19
CA ASN A 65 -33.81 -20.81 -32.49
C ASN A 65 -32.91 -21.15 -33.71
N ASP A 66 -32.28 -20.19 -34.35
CA ASP A 66 -31.26 -20.50 -35.36
C ASP A 66 -30.00 -21.05 -34.62
N LYS A 67 -29.32 -21.96 -35.29
CA LYS A 67 -28.03 -22.50 -34.78
C LYS A 67 -26.87 -21.74 -35.40
N VAL A 68 -25.97 -21.28 -34.58
CA VAL A 68 -24.79 -20.52 -35.00
C VAL A 68 -23.50 -21.16 -34.44
N SER A 69 -22.44 -21.03 -35.20
CA SER A 69 -21.09 -21.47 -34.86
C SER A 69 -20.10 -20.33 -35.13
N GLU A 70 -18.86 -20.46 -34.72
CA GLU A 70 -17.82 -19.50 -35.05
C GLU A 70 -17.83 -19.15 -36.55
N GLY A 71 -17.74 -17.85 -36.86
CA GLY A 71 -17.77 -17.33 -38.23
C GLY A 71 -19.16 -17.16 -38.84
N SER A 72 -20.25 -17.62 -38.20
CA SER A 72 -21.63 -17.38 -38.67
C SER A 72 -21.93 -15.88 -38.70
N VAL A 73 -22.53 -15.37 -39.80
CA VAL A 73 -22.91 -13.95 -39.93
C VAL A 73 -24.15 -13.67 -39.09
N LEU A 74 -24.07 -12.75 -38.14
CA LEU A 74 -25.19 -12.36 -37.27
C LEU A 74 -26.01 -11.21 -37.90
N LEU A 75 -25.31 -10.17 -38.36
CA LEU A 75 -25.96 -8.98 -38.93
C LEU A 75 -24.97 -8.19 -39.80
N VAL A 76 -25.50 -7.19 -40.52
CA VAL A 76 -24.74 -6.26 -41.35
C VAL A 76 -24.91 -4.86 -40.79
N VAL A 77 -23.78 -4.18 -40.53
CA VAL A 77 -23.75 -2.77 -40.10
C VAL A 77 -23.20 -1.86 -41.19
N GLU A 78 -23.72 -0.65 -41.25
CA GLU A 78 -23.15 0.44 -42.03
C GLU A 78 -22.19 1.21 -41.13
N ALA A 79 -20.88 1.04 -41.33
CA ALA A 79 -19.85 1.68 -40.48
C ALA A 79 -19.78 3.18 -40.75
N ALA A 80 -19.92 4.00 -39.72
CA ALA A 80 -19.56 5.41 -39.77
C ALA A 80 -18.01 5.51 -39.75
N GLY A 81 -17.45 5.88 -40.91
CA GLY A 81 -16.03 5.78 -41.24
C GLY A 81 -15.04 6.12 -40.15
N ALA A 82 -14.37 5.13 -39.65
CA ALA A 82 -12.96 5.10 -39.18
C ALA A 82 -12.60 3.61 -39.04
N ALA A 83 -11.84 3.10 -40.00
CA ALA A 83 -11.34 1.74 -39.94
C ALA A 83 -10.31 1.62 -38.83
N VAL A 84 -10.67 0.96 -37.75
CA VAL A 84 -9.69 0.30 -36.88
C VAL A 84 -9.48 -1.09 -37.45
N ALA A 85 -8.27 -1.38 -37.91
CA ALA A 85 -7.91 -2.70 -38.40
C ALA A 85 -8.14 -3.75 -37.31
N PRO A 86 -8.69 -4.93 -37.62
CA PRO A 86 -8.89 -5.98 -36.64
C PRO A 86 -7.54 -6.39 -36.08
N ALA A 87 -7.41 -6.29 -34.76
CA ALA A 87 -6.30 -6.91 -34.05
C ALA A 87 -6.38 -8.43 -34.30
N ALA A 88 -5.36 -8.97 -34.93
CA ALA A 88 -5.23 -10.41 -35.10
C ALA A 88 -5.27 -11.08 -33.72
N PRO A 89 -5.91 -12.27 -33.58
CA PRO A 89 -5.89 -13.00 -32.32
C PRO A 89 -4.45 -13.22 -31.90
N ALA A 90 -4.13 -12.82 -30.68
CA ALA A 90 -2.81 -13.05 -30.09
C ALA A 90 -2.56 -14.57 -30.06
N LYS A 91 -1.74 -15.05 -30.96
CA LYS A 91 -1.15 -16.40 -30.84
C LYS A 91 -0.45 -16.44 -29.50
N LEU A 92 -0.79 -17.43 -28.67
CA LEU A 92 0.05 -17.85 -27.56
C LEU A 92 1.49 -17.89 -28.05
N PRO A 93 2.45 -17.29 -27.36
CA PRO A 93 3.82 -17.28 -27.83
C PRO A 93 4.32 -18.72 -27.90
N ALA A 94 4.64 -19.17 -29.11
CA ALA A 94 5.49 -20.32 -29.28
C ALA A 94 6.76 -20.09 -28.46
N ALA A 95 7.27 -21.15 -27.82
CA ALA A 95 8.48 -21.11 -27.02
C ALA A 95 9.51 -20.19 -27.67
N ALA A 96 9.94 -19.17 -26.94
CA ALA A 96 10.83 -18.14 -27.44
C ALA A 96 12.10 -18.78 -27.98
N ALA A 97 12.42 -18.48 -29.22
CA ALA A 97 13.76 -18.70 -29.76
C ALA A 97 14.77 -18.00 -28.83
N PRO A 98 15.99 -18.53 -28.66
CA PRO A 98 16.99 -17.90 -27.81
C PRO A 98 17.13 -16.44 -28.20
N ALA A 99 16.92 -15.57 -27.24
CA ALA A 99 16.95 -14.12 -27.42
C ALA A 99 18.29 -13.73 -28.03
N ALA A 100 18.24 -12.91 -29.08
CA ALA A 100 19.45 -12.27 -29.59
C ALA A 100 20.15 -11.53 -28.43
N PRO A 101 21.48 -11.46 -28.39
CA PRO A 101 22.20 -10.79 -27.32
C PRO A 101 21.65 -9.36 -27.16
N ALA A 102 21.22 -9.04 -25.95
CA ALA A 102 20.64 -7.72 -25.62
C ALA A 102 21.64 -6.62 -26.04
N ALA A 103 21.13 -5.54 -26.61
CA ALA A 103 21.94 -4.38 -26.95
C ALA A 103 22.70 -3.89 -25.69
N PRO A 104 23.94 -3.40 -25.81
CA PRO A 104 24.72 -2.92 -24.67
C PRO A 104 23.94 -1.84 -23.93
N ILE A 105 23.79 -1.99 -22.61
CA ILE A 105 23.14 -1.00 -21.77
C ILE A 105 24.10 0.18 -21.65
N PRO A 106 23.73 1.39 -22.09
CA PRO A 106 24.62 2.54 -22.01
C PRO A 106 25.10 2.79 -20.57
N ASN A 107 26.40 2.98 -20.38
CA ASN A 107 27.07 3.25 -19.11
C ASN A 107 27.08 2.11 -18.07
N ALA A 108 26.69 0.89 -18.42
CA ALA A 108 26.87 -0.25 -17.52
C ALA A 108 28.34 -0.68 -17.44
N ALA A 109 28.76 -1.15 -16.27
CA ALA A 109 30.06 -1.80 -16.08
C ALA A 109 30.08 -3.20 -16.68
N SER A 110 31.26 -3.85 -16.72
CA SER A 110 31.42 -5.24 -17.12
C SER A 110 32.29 -5.97 -16.10
N TYR A 111 31.84 -7.14 -15.67
CA TYR A 111 32.54 -8.02 -14.74
C TYR A 111 33.03 -9.26 -15.48
N GLY A 112 34.34 -9.49 -15.47
CA GLY A 112 34.97 -10.64 -16.13
C GLY A 112 35.43 -11.75 -15.17
N GLY A 113 35.04 -11.66 -13.89
CA GLY A 113 35.36 -12.65 -12.87
C GLY A 113 34.42 -13.85 -12.87
N LYS A 114 34.69 -14.81 -11.98
CA LYS A 114 33.87 -16.01 -11.78
C LYS A 114 32.78 -15.73 -10.75
N ALA A 115 31.58 -16.23 -11.00
CA ALA A 115 30.49 -16.24 -10.00
C ALA A 115 30.65 -17.44 -9.05
N ASP A 116 30.27 -17.22 -7.77
CA ASP A 116 30.23 -18.25 -6.74
C ASP A 116 28.86 -18.92 -6.69
N VAL A 117 27.80 -18.18 -7.07
CA VAL A 117 26.41 -18.63 -7.10
C VAL A 117 25.77 -18.16 -8.40
N GLU A 118 24.98 -19.04 -9.03
CA GLU A 118 24.18 -18.72 -10.21
C GLU A 118 22.70 -18.93 -9.94
N CYS A 119 21.85 -17.98 -10.36
CA CYS A 119 20.39 -18.05 -10.19
C CYS A 119 19.63 -17.48 -11.40
N GLU A 120 18.36 -17.85 -11.52
CA GLU A 120 17.45 -17.24 -12.49
C GLU A 120 16.94 -15.91 -11.97
N MET A 121 16.57 -15.86 -10.68
CA MET A 121 16.05 -14.68 -10.00
C MET A 121 16.91 -14.30 -8.80
N LEU A 122 17.45 -13.09 -8.82
CA LEU A 122 18.07 -12.43 -7.67
C LEU A 122 17.09 -11.46 -7.04
N VAL A 123 16.92 -11.53 -5.72
CA VAL A 123 16.20 -10.49 -4.98
C VAL A 123 17.13 -9.81 -3.99
N LEU A 124 17.30 -8.50 -4.10
CA LEU A 124 18.18 -7.69 -3.25
C LEU A 124 17.39 -6.98 -2.15
N GLY A 125 17.51 -7.48 -0.92
CA GLY A 125 16.80 -7.01 0.29
C GLY A 125 15.64 -7.92 0.67
N ALA A 126 15.53 -8.27 1.95
CA ALA A 126 14.52 -9.19 2.49
C ALA A 126 13.46 -8.50 3.36
N GLY A 127 13.12 -7.23 3.06
CA GLY A 127 11.92 -6.59 3.59
C GLY A 127 10.63 -7.22 3.06
N PRO A 128 9.43 -6.72 3.43
CA PRO A 128 8.15 -7.30 3.01
C PRO A 128 8.04 -7.53 1.51
N GLY A 129 8.42 -6.56 0.68
CA GLY A 129 8.46 -6.76 -0.76
C GLY A 129 9.49 -7.80 -1.17
N GLY A 130 10.70 -7.77 -0.58
CA GLY A 130 11.79 -8.66 -1.00
C GLY A 130 11.54 -10.13 -0.70
N TYR A 131 11.14 -10.49 0.53
CA TYR A 131 10.83 -11.90 0.80
C TYR A 131 9.59 -12.36 0.01
N SER A 132 8.58 -11.50 -0.19
CA SER A 132 7.42 -11.85 -0.99
C SER A 132 7.79 -12.08 -2.47
N ALA A 133 8.65 -11.23 -3.04
CA ALA A 133 9.16 -11.41 -4.39
C ALA A 133 9.97 -12.70 -4.53
N ALA A 134 10.85 -12.99 -3.57
CA ALA A 134 11.66 -14.21 -3.59
C ALA A 134 10.80 -15.47 -3.47
N PHE A 135 9.80 -15.46 -2.59
CA PHE A 135 8.90 -16.59 -2.42
C PHE A 135 8.01 -16.80 -3.64
N ARG A 136 7.42 -15.71 -4.18
CA ARG A 136 6.62 -15.80 -5.41
C ARG A 136 7.46 -16.28 -6.60
N SER A 137 8.68 -15.79 -6.76
CA SER A 137 9.58 -16.24 -7.81
C SER A 137 9.91 -17.74 -7.70
N ALA A 138 10.15 -18.23 -6.48
CA ALA A 138 10.40 -19.64 -6.23
C ALA A 138 9.13 -20.50 -6.46
N ASP A 139 7.95 -20.00 -6.08
CA ASP A 139 6.65 -20.68 -6.31
C ASP A 139 6.35 -20.77 -7.83
N LEU A 140 6.85 -19.84 -8.65
CA LEU A 140 6.81 -19.86 -10.11
C LEU A 140 7.88 -20.77 -10.73
N GLY A 141 8.70 -21.45 -9.92
CA GLY A 141 9.69 -22.43 -10.37
C GLY A 141 11.08 -21.85 -10.67
N MET A 142 11.31 -20.55 -10.50
CA MET A 142 12.62 -19.94 -10.73
C MET A 142 13.61 -20.28 -9.61
N LYS A 143 14.85 -20.66 -9.98
CA LYS A 143 15.97 -20.78 -9.02
C LYS A 143 16.27 -19.40 -8.43
N THR A 144 15.92 -19.19 -7.16
CA THR A 144 15.90 -17.87 -6.52
C THR A 144 16.96 -17.73 -5.43
N VAL A 145 17.68 -16.62 -5.47
CA VAL A 145 18.62 -16.17 -4.43
C VAL A 145 18.08 -14.87 -3.81
N LEU A 146 18.01 -14.86 -2.49
CA LEU A 146 17.62 -13.69 -1.69
C LEU A 146 18.84 -13.16 -0.94
N VAL A 147 19.25 -11.92 -1.23
CA VAL A 147 20.38 -11.26 -0.57
C VAL A 147 19.87 -10.33 0.53
N GLU A 148 20.33 -10.54 1.76
CA GLU A 148 19.95 -9.70 2.91
C GLU A 148 21.20 -9.31 3.72
N ARG A 149 21.33 -8.03 4.04
CA ARG A 149 22.50 -7.51 4.80
C ARG A 149 22.49 -7.85 6.28
N TYR A 150 21.33 -8.18 6.83
CA TYR A 150 21.17 -8.57 8.25
C TYR A 150 21.03 -10.09 8.39
N GLY A 151 21.28 -10.59 9.61
CA GLY A 151 21.18 -12.02 9.90
C GLY A 151 19.74 -12.57 9.95
N THR A 152 18.72 -11.71 9.80
CA THR A 152 17.30 -12.09 9.84
C THR A 152 16.54 -11.50 8.68
N LEU A 153 15.60 -12.28 8.12
CA LEU A 153 14.66 -11.81 7.10
C LEU A 153 13.62 -10.88 7.72
N GLY A 154 12.86 -10.14 6.90
CA GLY A 154 11.76 -9.28 7.31
C GLY A 154 12.06 -7.78 7.23
N GLY A 155 13.33 -7.40 6.98
CA GLY A 155 13.75 -6.01 6.79
C GLY A 155 13.39 -5.10 7.96
N VAL A 156 13.22 -3.80 7.68
CA VAL A 156 12.84 -2.80 8.69
C VAL A 156 11.48 -3.11 9.32
N CYS A 157 10.49 -3.49 8.52
CA CYS A 157 9.11 -3.71 8.97
C CYS A 157 9.03 -4.72 10.13
N LEU A 158 9.57 -5.94 9.95
CA LEU A 158 9.45 -6.98 10.96
C LEU A 158 10.41 -6.80 12.12
N ASN A 159 11.64 -6.36 11.85
CA ASN A 159 12.68 -6.32 12.86
C ASN A 159 12.68 -5.05 13.73
N VAL A 160 12.44 -3.88 13.11
CA VAL A 160 12.65 -2.57 13.75
C VAL A 160 11.63 -1.51 13.32
N GLY A 161 10.43 -1.92 12.90
CA GLY A 161 9.39 -1.03 12.38
C GLY A 161 7.98 -1.46 12.76
N CYS A 162 7.19 -1.92 11.79
CA CYS A 162 5.75 -2.18 11.94
C CYS A 162 5.43 -3.15 13.07
N ILE A 163 6.11 -4.29 13.12
CA ILE A 163 5.77 -5.35 14.08
C ILE A 163 6.11 -4.96 15.52
N PRO A 164 7.34 -4.55 15.86
CA PRO A 164 7.63 -4.12 17.22
C PRO A 164 6.82 -2.90 17.67
N SER A 165 6.52 -1.95 16.75
CA SER A 165 5.67 -0.80 17.11
C SER A 165 4.23 -1.24 17.43
N LYS A 166 3.62 -2.14 16.65
CA LYS A 166 2.25 -2.62 16.90
C LYS A 166 2.15 -3.47 18.17
N ALA A 167 3.18 -4.26 18.48
CA ALA A 167 3.24 -4.97 19.76
C ALA A 167 3.24 -4.01 20.96
N LEU A 168 4.02 -2.92 20.89
CA LEU A 168 4.06 -1.90 21.94
C LEU A 168 2.78 -1.04 21.97
N LEU A 169 2.23 -0.66 20.82
CA LEU A 169 0.98 0.10 20.72
C LEU A 169 -0.19 -0.68 21.30
N HIS A 170 -0.29 -1.99 21.03
CA HIS A 170 -1.32 -2.82 21.64
C HIS A 170 -1.19 -2.84 23.17
N THR A 171 0.02 -3.00 23.70
CA THR A 171 0.23 -2.93 25.17
C THR A 171 -0.16 -1.55 25.72
N ALA A 172 0.18 -0.48 25.02
CA ALA A 172 -0.20 0.89 25.40
C ALA A 172 -1.71 1.09 25.39
N SER A 173 -2.41 0.59 24.36
CA SER A 173 -3.87 0.64 24.24
C SER A 173 -4.54 -0.04 25.44
N VAL A 174 -4.13 -1.26 25.79
CA VAL A 174 -4.66 -1.98 26.96
C VAL A 174 -4.44 -1.19 28.25
N MET A 175 -3.26 -0.57 28.43
CA MET A 175 -2.97 0.27 29.59
C MET A 175 -3.86 1.51 29.65
N ASP A 176 -4.16 2.13 28.51
CA ASP A 176 -5.01 3.31 28.43
C ASP A 176 -6.49 2.94 28.66
N GLU A 177 -6.97 1.80 28.12
CA GLU A 177 -8.32 1.27 28.39
C GLU A 177 -8.54 1.02 29.88
N VAL A 178 -7.57 0.42 30.58
CA VAL A 178 -7.66 0.16 32.02
C VAL A 178 -7.85 1.46 32.83
N LYS A 179 -7.32 2.60 32.37
CA LYS A 179 -7.47 3.91 33.05
C LYS A 179 -8.93 4.40 33.05
N HIS A 180 -9.77 3.95 32.12
CA HIS A 180 -11.19 4.31 32.04
C HIS A 180 -12.11 3.38 32.85
N LEU A 181 -11.65 2.19 33.24
CA LEU A 181 -12.47 1.24 34.01
C LEU A 181 -13.00 1.74 35.36
N PRO A 182 -12.37 2.70 36.07
CA PRO A 182 -12.96 3.31 37.26
C PRO A 182 -14.32 3.97 37.00
N GLU A 183 -14.59 4.49 35.80
CA GLU A 183 -15.87 5.03 35.37
C GLU A 183 -16.96 3.94 35.33
N HIS A 184 -16.56 2.69 35.11
CA HIS A 184 -17.41 1.50 35.12
C HIS A 184 -17.47 0.83 36.52
N GLY A 185 -16.90 1.45 37.56
CA GLY A 185 -16.86 0.92 38.92
C GLY A 185 -15.75 -0.07 39.22
N ILE A 186 -14.83 -0.32 38.27
CA ILE A 186 -13.72 -1.27 38.42
C ILE A 186 -12.41 -0.49 38.62
N LYS A 187 -11.77 -0.67 39.77
CA LYS A 187 -10.52 0.04 40.11
C LYS A 187 -9.32 -0.89 40.06
N TYR A 188 -8.29 -0.48 39.34
CA TYR A 188 -6.95 -1.08 39.33
C TYR A 188 -5.97 -0.16 40.02
N GLY A 189 -4.90 -0.72 40.58
CA GLY A 189 -3.74 0.05 41.06
C GLY A 189 -2.95 0.66 39.91
N ALA A 190 -2.03 1.57 40.24
CA ALA A 190 -1.09 2.09 39.24
C ALA A 190 -0.25 0.94 38.65
N PRO A 191 0.00 0.92 37.33
CA PRO A 191 0.79 -0.15 36.72
C PRO A 191 2.25 -0.07 37.18
N GLU A 192 2.82 -1.23 37.52
CA GLU A 192 4.25 -1.40 37.69
C GLU A 192 4.83 -1.92 36.38
N ILE A 193 5.77 -1.16 35.79
CA ILE A 193 6.31 -1.44 34.45
C ILE A 193 7.71 -2.03 34.57
N ASP A 194 7.84 -3.31 34.23
CA ASP A 194 9.13 -3.97 33.99
C ASP A 194 9.49 -3.80 32.50
N ILE A 195 10.34 -2.82 32.21
CA ILE A 195 10.72 -2.46 30.84
C ILE A 195 11.50 -3.58 30.14
N ASP A 196 12.25 -4.39 30.89
CA ASP A 196 13.03 -5.49 30.31
C ASP A 196 12.10 -6.60 29.84
N LYS A 197 11.10 -6.97 30.64
CA LYS A 197 10.07 -7.93 30.21
C LYS A 197 9.21 -7.42 29.05
N LEU A 198 8.88 -6.13 29.02
CA LEU A 198 8.16 -5.53 27.89
C LEU A 198 9.00 -5.61 26.62
N ARG A 199 10.30 -5.37 26.72
CA ARG A 199 11.24 -5.53 25.60
C ARG A 199 11.31 -6.99 25.15
N ASP A 200 11.46 -7.94 26.08
CA ASP A 200 11.52 -9.36 25.80
C ASP A 200 10.25 -9.86 25.09
N PHE A 201 9.07 -9.39 25.53
CA PHE A 201 7.80 -9.68 24.86
C PHE A 201 7.81 -9.19 23.41
N LYS A 202 8.16 -7.93 23.16
CA LYS A 202 8.27 -7.35 21.82
C LYS A 202 9.27 -8.15 20.95
N ASP A 203 10.44 -8.50 21.50
CA ASP A 203 11.48 -9.24 20.77
C ASP A 203 11.05 -10.69 20.49
N ALA A 204 10.28 -11.30 21.38
CA ALA A 204 9.69 -12.63 21.13
C ALA A 204 8.70 -12.61 19.96
N VAL A 205 7.87 -11.56 19.84
CA VAL A 205 6.96 -11.38 18.69
C VAL A 205 7.76 -11.28 17.39
N VAL A 206 8.79 -10.44 17.34
CA VAL A 206 9.68 -10.30 16.17
C VAL A 206 10.34 -11.63 15.81
N LYS A 207 10.92 -12.33 16.82
CA LYS A 207 11.60 -13.62 16.63
C LYS A 207 10.65 -14.69 16.06
N LYS A 208 9.40 -14.73 16.52
CA LYS A 208 8.40 -15.68 16.01
C LYS A 208 8.15 -15.48 14.52
N LEU A 209 7.98 -14.25 14.08
CA LEU A 209 7.69 -13.93 12.67
C LEU A 209 8.91 -14.10 11.77
N THR A 210 10.08 -13.63 12.18
CA THR A 210 11.33 -13.78 11.40
C THR A 210 11.77 -15.25 11.30
N GLY A 211 11.55 -16.04 12.35
CA GLY A 211 11.75 -17.48 12.33
C GLY A 211 10.82 -18.19 11.34
N GLY A 212 9.56 -17.76 11.26
CA GLY A 212 8.60 -18.26 10.26
C GLY A 212 9.08 -17.98 8.83
N LEU A 213 9.59 -16.77 8.56
CA LEU A 213 10.15 -16.43 7.24
C LEU A 213 11.34 -17.31 6.86
N ALA A 214 12.25 -17.56 7.79
CA ALA A 214 13.39 -18.45 7.55
C ALA A 214 12.94 -19.88 7.20
N GLY A 215 11.91 -20.40 7.90
CA GLY A 215 11.28 -21.68 7.59
C GLY A 215 10.66 -21.70 6.19
N MET A 216 9.93 -20.65 5.83
CA MET A 216 9.31 -20.53 4.49
C MET A 216 10.33 -20.42 3.36
N ALA A 217 11.44 -19.72 3.54
CA ALA A 217 12.53 -19.65 2.59
C ALA A 217 13.14 -21.05 2.35
N LYS A 218 13.38 -21.79 3.44
CA LYS A 218 13.91 -23.18 3.36
C LYS A 218 12.94 -24.11 2.62
N THR A 219 11.64 -24.05 2.93
CA THR A 219 10.62 -24.89 2.27
C THR A 219 10.57 -24.65 0.78
N ARG A 220 10.70 -23.38 0.33
CA ARG A 220 10.71 -22.98 -1.08
C ARG A 220 12.08 -23.12 -1.75
N LYS A 221 13.09 -23.60 -1.04
CA LYS A 221 14.48 -23.73 -1.54
C LYS A 221 15.06 -22.40 -2.02
N VAL A 222 14.64 -21.29 -1.43
CA VAL A 222 15.25 -19.97 -1.66
C VAL A 222 16.61 -19.94 -0.97
N GLU A 223 17.69 -19.75 -1.73
CA GLU A 223 19.03 -19.58 -1.15
C GLU A 223 19.14 -18.18 -0.56
N VAL A 224 19.42 -18.08 0.74
CA VAL A 224 19.63 -16.81 1.43
C VAL A 224 21.12 -16.54 1.54
N VAL A 225 21.58 -15.44 0.94
CA VAL A 225 22.98 -14.98 1.03
C VAL A 225 23.03 -13.75 1.91
N THR A 226 23.67 -13.88 3.09
CA THR A 226 23.79 -12.77 4.04
C THR A 226 25.00 -11.89 3.75
N GLY A 227 24.76 -10.59 3.58
CA GLY A 227 25.77 -9.58 3.34
C GLY A 227 25.23 -8.34 2.62
N VAL A 228 26.09 -7.35 2.46
CA VAL A 228 25.78 -6.11 1.74
C VAL A 228 25.96 -6.33 0.26
N GLY A 229 24.87 -6.28 -0.50
CA GLY A 229 24.86 -6.44 -1.95
C GLY A 229 25.14 -5.14 -2.70
N SER A 230 26.03 -5.20 -3.70
CA SER A 230 26.34 -4.10 -4.61
C SER A 230 26.51 -4.63 -6.04
N PHE A 231 25.86 -4.02 -7.01
CA PHE A 231 26.00 -4.43 -8.41
C PHE A 231 27.43 -4.25 -8.90
N LEU A 232 27.91 -5.24 -9.65
CA LEU A 232 29.19 -5.19 -10.40
C LEU A 232 28.94 -4.83 -11.86
N ASP A 233 27.87 -5.37 -12.44
CA ASP A 233 27.40 -5.13 -13.80
C ASP A 233 25.89 -5.51 -13.90
N PRO A 234 25.26 -5.49 -15.09
CA PRO A 234 23.82 -5.84 -15.25
C PRO A 234 23.43 -7.27 -14.88
N SER A 235 24.38 -8.18 -14.66
CA SER A 235 24.12 -9.59 -14.40
C SER A 235 24.84 -10.16 -13.17
N HIS A 236 25.65 -9.33 -12.47
CA HIS A 236 26.44 -9.76 -11.33
C HIS A 236 26.28 -8.82 -10.12
N LEU A 237 26.11 -9.43 -8.95
CA LEU A 237 26.05 -8.73 -7.66
C LEU A 237 27.16 -9.27 -6.73
N GLU A 238 28.01 -8.38 -6.21
CA GLU A 238 28.93 -8.71 -5.11
C GLU A 238 28.17 -8.61 -3.78
N VAL A 239 28.32 -9.62 -2.94
CA VAL A 239 27.80 -9.64 -1.57
C VAL A 239 28.96 -9.70 -0.60
N VAL A 240 29.10 -8.69 0.26
CA VAL A 240 30.15 -8.59 1.27
C VAL A 240 29.56 -8.96 2.62
N ALA A 241 29.98 -10.08 3.19
CA ALA A 241 29.56 -10.55 4.51
C ALA A 241 30.20 -9.70 5.64
N ALA A 242 29.65 -9.81 6.86
CA ALA A 242 30.13 -9.03 8.02
C ALA A 242 31.59 -9.33 8.42
N ASP A 243 32.10 -10.52 8.11
CA ASP A 243 33.50 -10.92 8.31
C ASP A 243 34.44 -10.46 7.18
N GLY A 244 33.92 -9.74 6.18
CA GLY A 244 34.64 -9.26 5.01
C GLY A 244 34.75 -10.28 3.86
N GLY A 245 34.19 -11.48 4.01
CA GLY A 245 34.10 -12.48 2.95
C GLY A 245 33.26 -11.96 1.79
N LYS A 246 33.69 -12.25 0.55
CA LYS A 246 33.01 -11.82 -0.66
C LYS A 246 32.45 -13.01 -1.41
N ARG A 247 31.25 -12.86 -1.95
CA ARG A 247 30.60 -13.81 -2.86
C ARG A 247 30.03 -13.03 -4.04
N VAL A 248 30.14 -13.58 -5.23
CA VAL A 248 29.54 -13.02 -6.44
C VAL A 248 28.37 -13.89 -6.86
N VAL A 249 27.20 -13.27 -7.02
CA VAL A 249 25.99 -13.91 -7.51
C VAL A 249 25.76 -13.47 -8.95
N GLN A 250 25.72 -14.41 -9.89
CA GLN A 250 25.29 -14.20 -11.26
C GLN A 250 23.79 -14.48 -11.37
N PHE A 251 23.08 -13.63 -12.08
CA PHE A 251 21.63 -13.74 -12.22
C PHE A 251 21.17 -13.48 -13.66
N ALA A 252 20.07 -14.11 -14.04
CA ALA A 252 19.40 -13.84 -15.31
C ALA A 252 18.44 -12.64 -15.18
N LYS A 253 17.78 -12.50 -14.02
CA LYS A 253 16.81 -11.43 -13.70
C LYS A 253 17.01 -10.99 -12.26
N ALA A 254 16.70 -9.72 -11.96
CA ALA A 254 16.79 -9.22 -10.59
C ALA A 254 15.58 -8.37 -10.19
N ILE A 255 15.26 -8.41 -8.87
CA ILE A 255 14.29 -7.52 -8.25
C ILE A 255 15.00 -6.76 -7.12
N ILE A 256 15.10 -5.44 -7.26
CA ILE A 256 15.69 -4.54 -6.26
C ILE A 256 14.63 -4.19 -5.22
N ALA A 257 14.78 -4.70 -4.00
CA ALA A 257 13.91 -4.45 -2.85
C ALA A 257 14.69 -3.84 -1.67
N ALA A 258 15.68 -2.97 -1.96
CA ALA A 258 16.65 -2.47 -0.99
C ALA A 258 16.08 -1.42 0.00
N GLY A 259 14.79 -1.05 -0.14
CA GLY A 259 14.04 -0.26 0.83
C GLY A 259 14.58 1.15 1.07
N SER A 260 14.42 1.63 2.29
CA SER A 260 14.76 3.00 2.72
C SER A 260 15.43 3.00 4.10
N HIS A 261 15.92 4.17 4.51
CA HIS A 261 16.48 4.42 5.84
C HIS A 261 15.92 5.72 6.42
N ALA A 262 15.94 5.88 7.74
CA ALA A 262 15.53 7.10 8.43
C ALA A 262 16.41 8.29 8.02
N VAL A 263 15.79 9.45 7.80
CA VAL A 263 16.51 10.70 7.51
C VAL A 263 17.23 11.18 8.75
N LYS A 264 18.50 11.51 8.61
CA LYS A 264 19.30 12.17 9.66
C LYS A 264 19.33 13.67 9.45
N LEU A 265 19.21 14.44 10.52
CA LEU A 265 19.38 15.89 10.50
C LEU A 265 20.85 16.23 10.74
N PRO A 266 21.53 16.93 9.82
CA PRO A 266 22.99 17.13 9.86
C PRO A 266 23.49 17.88 11.10
N PHE A 267 22.63 18.70 11.72
CA PHE A 267 22.98 19.50 12.90
C PHE A 267 22.78 18.74 14.23
N MET A 268 22.19 17.54 14.18
CA MET A 268 22.05 16.69 15.38
C MET A 268 23.39 16.05 15.72
N PRO A 269 23.89 16.20 16.97
CA PRO A 269 25.12 15.55 17.40
C PRO A 269 24.94 14.03 17.48
N GLU A 270 26.04 13.29 17.37
CA GLU A 270 26.05 11.86 17.65
C GLU A 270 26.00 11.64 19.17
N ASP A 271 24.87 11.18 19.68
CA ASP A 271 24.63 10.88 21.08
C ASP A 271 23.57 9.78 21.18
N GLU A 272 23.73 8.85 22.14
CA GLU A 272 22.78 7.74 22.34
C GLU A 272 21.37 8.16 22.77
N ARG A 273 21.21 9.42 23.17
CA ARG A 273 19.93 10.04 23.53
C ARG A 273 19.23 10.69 22.33
N ILE A 274 19.86 10.68 21.16
CA ILE A 274 19.25 11.09 19.89
C ILE A 274 19.05 9.84 19.05
N VAL A 275 17.80 9.47 18.83
CA VAL A 275 17.43 8.21 18.19
C VAL A 275 16.53 8.44 16.98
N ASP A 276 16.58 7.53 16.03
CA ASP A 276 15.54 7.34 15.03
C ASP A 276 14.48 6.35 15.54
N SER A 277 13.53 5.98 14.69
CA SER A 277 12.48 5.01 15.05
C SER A 277 13.05 3.64 15.46
N THR A 278 14.15 3.20 14.84
CA THR A 278 14.85 1.96 15.22
C THR A 278 15.38 2.04 16.65
N GLY A 279 16.07 3.14 16.98
CA GLY A 279 16.63 3.37 18.31
C GLY A 279 15.54 3.50 19.39
N ALA A 280 14.42 4.15 19.06
CA ALA A 280 13.28 4.26 19.97
C ALA A 280 12.62 2.90 20.25
N LEU A 281 12.49 2.04 19.23
CA LEU A 281 11.92 0.69 19.37
C LEU A 281 12.81 -0.29 20.15
N LEU A 282 14.09 0.04 20.37
CA LEU A 282 14.94 -0.72 21.31
C LEU A 282 14.43 -0.62 22.74
N LEU A 283 13.66 0.40 23.08
CA LEU A 283 13.02 0.61 24.38
C LEU A 283 14.02 0.45 25.56
N LYS A 284 15.20 1.10 25.45
CA LYS A 284 16.27 0.96 26.43
C LYS A 284 15.91 1.58 27.79
N ARG A 285 15.05 2.59 27.81
CA ARG A 285 14.65 3.36 29.00
C ARG A 285 13.30 4.04 28.77
N ILE A 286 12.63 4.41 29.85
CA ILE A 286 11.49 5.32 29.85
C ILE A 286 12.05 6.69 30.28
N PRO A 287 12.23 7.66 29.33
CA PRO A 287 12.73 8.98 29.66
C PRO A 287 11.67 9.78 30.42
N LYS A 288 12.07 10.72 31.27
CA LYS A 288 11.13 11.64 31.94
C LYS A 288 10.52 12.62 30.93
N ARG A 289 11.34 13.15 30.02
CA ARG A 289 10.93 14.11 29.00
C ARG A 289 11.54 13.75 27.65
N MET A 290 10.70 13.67 26.62
CA MET A 290 11.11 13.29 25.27
C MET A 290 10.61 14.33 24.26
N LEU A 291 11.47 14.65 23.29
CA LEU A 291 11.09 15.41 22.09
C LEU A 291 10.88 14.45 20.91
N VAL A 292 9.77 14.62 20.21
CA VAL A 292 9.51 14.00 18.92
C VAL A 292 9.65 15.05 17.83
N VAL A 293 10.65 14.92 16.98
CA VAL A 293 10.90 15.78 15.83
C VAL A 293 10.24 15.15 14.60
N GLY A 294 9.16 15.75 14.13
CA GLY A 294 8.28 15.28 13.05
C GLY A 294 6.94 14.76 13.55
N GLY A 295 5.86 15.43 13.13
CA GLY A 295 4.46 15.09 13.44
C GLY A 295 3.82 14.10 12.48
N GLY A 296 4.64 13.26 11.82
CA GLY A 296 4.17 12.15 10.97
C GLY A 296 3.76 10.92 11.78
N ILE A 297 3.20 9.92 11.08
CA ILE A 297 2.64 8.70 11.69
C ILE A 297 3.65 8.01 12.62
N ILE A 298 4.87 7.76 12.18
CA ILE A 298 5.91 7.05 12.96
C ILE A 298 6.22 7.78 14.28
N GLY A 299 6.39 9.10 14.21
CA GLY A 299 6.67 9.93 15.39
C GLY A 299 5.54 9.87 16.40
N LEU A 300 4.29 9.99 15.95
CA LEU A 300 3.10 10.02 16.80
C LEU A 300 2.74 8.63 17.37
N GLU A 301 2.96 7.55 16.63
CA GLU A 301 2.82 6.18 17.16
C GLU A 301 3.79 5.93 18.33
N LEU A 302 5.06 6.29 18.16
CA LEU A 302 6.06 6.15 19.22
C LEU A 302 5.79 7.12 20.39
N ALA A 303 5.35 8.34 20.10
CA ALA A 303 4.90 9.27 21.13
C ALA A 303 3.75 8.68 21.98
N THR A 304 2.79 8.00 21.34
CA THR A 304 1.68 7.31 22.02
C THR A 304 2.23 6.25 22.98
N VAL A 305 3.13 5.38 22.52
CA VAL A 305 3.74 4.35 23.36
C VAL A 305 4.46 4.97 24.57
N TYR A 306 5.39 5.89 24.33
CA TYR A 306 6.19 6.48 25.41
C TYR A 306 5.36 7.31 26.39
N SER A 307 4.33 8.03 25.93
CA SER A 307 3.45 8.79 26.81
C SER A 307 2.64 7.87 27.72
N THR A 308 2.13 6.75 27.20
CA THR A 308 1.39 5.76 28.02
C THR A 308 2.30 5.12 29.07
N LEU A 309 3.58 4.92 28.76
CA LEU A 309 4.60 4.45 29.72
C LEU A 309 5.01 5.50 30.74
N GLY A 310 4.51 6.75 30.66
CA GLY A 310 4.72 7.81 31.65
C GLY A 310 5.72 8.89 31.26
N THR A 311 6.18 8.92 30.01
CA THR A 311 7.06 9.98 29.48
C THR A 311 6.25 11.23 29.14
N ARG A 312 6.76 12.41 29.53
CA ARG A 312 6.24 13.71 29.07
C ARG A 312 6.77 13.99 27.67
N ILE A 313 5.87 14.33 26.74
CA ILE A 313 6.20 14.44 25.32
C ILE A 313 5.95 15.85 24.80
N ASP A 314 6.95 16.40 24.11
CA ASP A 314 6.79 17.52 23.19
C ASP A 314 6.91 17.01 21.75
N VAL A 315 6.04 17.51 20.88
CA VAL A 315 6.08 17.23 19.42
C VAL A 315 6.39 18.52 18.67
N VAL A 316 7.36 18.50 17.76
CA VAL A 316 7.64 19.63 16.87
C VAL A 316 7.42 19.22 15.41
N GLU A 317 6.65 20.03 14.68
CA GLU A 317 6.32 19.82 13.27
C GLU A 317 6.55 21.12 12.47
N LEU A 318 7.27 21.00 11.36
CA LEU A 318 7.59 22.13 10.48
C LEU A 318 6.34 22.65 9.76
N LEU A 319 5.43 21.75 9.41
CA LEU A 319 4.21 22.07 8.67
C LEU A 319 3.09 22.56 9.61
N ASP A 320 1.99 22.96 9.01
CA ASP A 320 0.82 23.52 9.71
C ASP A 320 -0.13 22.49 10.31
N GLY A 321 0.13 21.19 10.12
CA GLY A 321 -0.68 20.09 10.65
C GLY A 321 0.10 18.81 10.85
N LEU A 322 -0.42 17.93 11.69
CA LEU A 322 0.07 16.58 11.92
C LEU A 322 -0.44 15.62 10.84
N MET A 323 0.19 14.44 10.70
CA MET A 323 -0.28 13.34 9.83
C MET A 323 -0.67 13.82 8.43
N GLN A 324 0.28 14.45 7.72
CA GLN A 324 0.07 14.90 6.34
C GLN A 324 -0.39 13.74 5.45
N GLY A 325 -1.33 14.03 4.55
CA GLY A 325 -1.95 13.04 3.68
C GLY A 325 -3.27 12.46 4.17
N ALA A 326 -3.61 12.59 5.47
CA ALA A 326 -4.95 12.32 5.99
C ALA A 326 -5.83 13.58 5.91
N ASP A 327 -7.12 13.42 5.62
CA ASP A 327 -8.08 14.54 5.67
C ASP A 327 -8.09 15.23 7.04
N ARG A 328 -8.14 16.55 7.04
CA ARG A 328 -7.99 17.35 8.27
C ARG A 328 -9.09 17.14 9.30
N ASP A 329 -10.29 16.73 8.90
CA ASP A 329 -11.38 16.40 9.82
C ASP A 329 -11.09 15.16 10.66
N LEU A 330 -10.47 14.12 10.06
CA LEU A 330 -9.98 12.93 10.77
C LEU A 330 -8.93 13.32 11.82
N VAL A 331 -7.93 14.09 11.41
CA VAL A 331 -6.83 14.53 12.29
C VAL A 331 -7.35 15.39 13.45
N LYS A 332 -8.36 16.24 13.24
CA LYS A 332 -8.97 17.05 14.30
C LYS A 332 -9.61 16.22 15.41
N VAL A 333 -10.18 15.05 15.10
CA VAL A 333 -10.70 14.14 16.13
C VAL A 333 -9.54 13.62 16.97
N TRP A 334 -8.48 13.14 16.31
CA TRP A 334 -7.28 12.67 16.98
C TRP A 334 -6.63 13.75 17.87
N GLU A 335 -6.51 14.99 17.36
CA GLU A 335 -5.94 16.12 18.11
C GLU A 335 -6.75 16.41 19.39
N ARG A 336 -8.09 16.36 19.32
CA ARG A 336 -8.97 16.55 20.49
C ARG A 336 -8.81 15.44 21.51
N ALA A 337 -8.79 14.17 21.08
CA ALA A 337 -8.60 13.02 21.93
C ALA A 337 -7.24 13.05 22.65
N ASN A 338 -6.20 13.51 21.97
CA ASN A 338 -4.83 13.57 22.48
C ASN A 338 -4.41 14.95 23.05
N ALA A 339 -5.33 15.90 23.19
CA ALA A 339 -5.04 17.27 23.64
C ALA A 339 -4.34 17.35 25.01
N LYS A 340 -4.54 16.33 25.87
CA LYS A 340 -3.92 16.24 27.20
C LYS A 340 -2.77 15.24 27.27
N ARG A 341 -2.50 14.51 26.18
CA ARG A 341 -1.46 13.48 26.14
C ARG A 341 -0.07 14.07 26.02
N PHE A 342 0.08 15.16 25.26
CA PHE A 342 1.33 15.82 24.98
C PHE A 342 1.41 17.16 25.71
N ASP A 343 2.59 17.50 26.22
CA ASP A 343 2.80 18.79 26.89
C ASP A 343 2.67 19.95 25.88
N HIS A 344 3.35 19.80 24.73
CA HIS A 344 3.31 20.80 23.66
C HIS A 344 3.27 20.12 22.28
N VAL A 345 2.45 20.69 21.38
CA VAL A 345 2.48 20.39 19.95
C VAL A 345 2.83 21.69 19.22
N MET A 346 4.06 21.76 18.74
CA MET A 346 4.65 22.94 18.10
C MET A 346 4.57 22.82 16.59
N LEU A 347 3.44 23.23 16.00
CA LEU A 347 3.27 23.32 14.54
C LEU A 347 3.96 24.55 13.99
N LYS A 348 4.27 24.57 12.67
CA LYS A 348 5.01 25.64 11.97
C LYS A 348 6.29 26.02 12.71
N THR A 349 6.96 25.04 13.27
CA THR A 349 8.14 25.22 14.13
C THR A 349 9.24 24.28 13.66
N LYS A 350 10.41 24.85 13.42
CA LYS A 350 11.60 24.16 12.94
C LYS A 350 12.58 23.92 14.09
N THR A 351 13.12 22.72 14.19
CA THR A 351 14.30 22.46 14.99
C THR A 351 15.54 22.97 14.24
N VAL A 352 16.31 23.86 14.85
CA VAL A 352 17.43 24.53 14.18
C VAL A 352 18.80 24.18 14.77
N GLY A 353 18.84 23.58 15.94
CA GLY A 353 20.08 23.16 16.57
C GLY A 353 19.85 22.18 17.72
N ALA A 354 20.84 21.35 17.99
CA ALA A 354 20.87 20.48 19.16
C ALA A 354 22.29 20.38 19.74
N LYS A 355 22.38 20.28 21.05
CA LYS A 355 23.65 20.14 21.77
C LYS A 355 23.53 19.11 22.88
N ALA A 356 24.43 18.14 22.88
CA ALA A 356 24.53 17.17 23.96
C ALA A 356 25.19 17.83 25.21
N THR A 357 24.51 17.74 26.36
CA THR A 357 24.96 18.26 27.63
C THR A 357 24.88 17.17 28.73
N LYS A 358 25.42 17.41 29.88
CA LYS A 358 25.28 16.49 31.05
C LYS A 358 23.80 16.41 31.51
N ALA A 359 23.03 17.48 31.36
CA ALA A 359 21.65 17.55 31.79
C ALA A 359 20.66 16.88 30.80
N GLY A 360 21.06 16.68 29.56
CA GLY A 360 20.22 16.13 28.49
C GLY A 360 20.62 16.67 27.11
N ILE A 361 19.75 16.53 26.14
CA ILE A 361 19.89 17.13 24.82
C ILE A 361 19.20 18.50 24.85
N GLU A 362 19.97 19.55 24.70
CA GLU A 362 19.48 20.92 24.54
C GLU A 362 19.14 21.17 23.09
N VAL A 363 17.87 21.52 22.82
CA VAL A 363 17.34 21.69 21.44
C VAL A 363 16.81 23.11 21.27
N SER A 364 17.17 23.74 20.15
CA SER A 364 16.74 25.08 19.78
C SER A 364 15.72 25.04 18.66
N PHE A 365 14.75 25.96 18.71
CA PHE A 365 13.62 26.02 17.79
C PHE A 365 13.46 27.42 17.21
N GLU A 366 12.91 27.49 15.98
CA GLU A 366 12.47 28.70 15.33
C GLU A 366 11.08 28.48 14.73
N GLY A 367 10.19 29.46 14.82
CA GLY A 367 8.86 29.39 14.24
C GLY A 367 7.78 29.95 15.13
N GLU A 368 6.53 29.76 14.69
CA GLU A 368 5.35 30.42 15.26
C GLU A 368 5.07 29.98 16.71
N LYS A 369 5.36 28.73 17.04
CA LYS A 369 5.17 28.14 18.36
C LYS A 369 6.48 27.74 19.06
N ALA A 370 7.58 28.32 18.67
CA ALA A 370 8.86 28.09 19.30
C ALA A 370 8.84 28.56 20.77
N PRO A 371 9.33 27.75 21.72
CA PRO A 371 9.43 28.18 23.12
C PRO A 371 10.50 29.26 23.30
N ASN A 372 10.39 30.02 24.39
CA ASN A 372 11.41 31.00 24.75
C ASN A 372 12.71 30.29 25.17
N GLY A 373 13.69 30.25 24.27
CA GLY A 373 14.99 29.64 24.47
C GLY A 373 15.03 28.11 24.31
N PRO A 374 16.23 27.54 24.35
CA PRO A 374 16.43 26.11 24.18
C PRO A 374 15.73 25.27 25.25
N GLN A 375 15.28 24.09 24.87
CA GLN A 375 14.64 23.12 25.77
C GLN A 375 15.54 21.90 25.96
N VAL A 376 15.50 21.28 27.14
CA VAL A 376 16.31 20.12 27.48
C VAL A 376 15.43 18.86 27.54
N TYR A 377 15.89 17.79 26.90
CA TYR A 377 15.22 16.51 26.80
C TYR A 377 16.14 15.35 27.18
N ASP A 378 15.59 14.32 27.83
CA ASP A 378 16.32 13.08 28.15
C ASP A 378 16.48 12.19 26.91
N LEU A 379 15.56 12.31 25.94
CA LEU A 379 15.57 11.58 24.67
C LEU A 379 15.00 12.46 23.56
N VAL A 380 15.60 12.41 22.38
CA VAL A 380 15.10 13.07 21.17
C VAL A 380 14.89 12.02 20.09
N LEU A 381 13.64 11.86 19.63
CA LEU A 381 13.30 11.03 18.48
C LEU A 381 13.26 11.87 17.21
N VAL A 382 14.07 11.52 16.23
CA VAL A 382 14.06 12.14 14.89
C VAL A 382 13.24 11.25 13.95
N ALA A 383 12.04 11.72 13.59
CA ALA A 383 11.06 11.00 12.73
C ALA A 383 10.58 11.87 11.56
N VAL A 384 11.52 12.52 10.86
CA VAL A 384 11.26 13.51 9.79
C VAL A 384 11.18 12.90 8.39
N GLY A 385 10.99 11.59 8.30
CA GLY A 385 10.83 10.88 7.04
C GLY A 385 11.90 9.84 6.76
N ARG A 386 11.82 9.28 5.55
CA ARG A 386 12.69 8.20 5.09
C ARG A 386 13.28 8.53 3.72
N SER A 387 14.49 8.03 3.45
CA SER A 387 15.20 8.21 2.19
C SER A 387 15.46 6.84 1.53
N PRO A 388 15.19 6.67 0.23
CA PRO A 388 15.41 5.40 -0.47
C PRO A 388 16.90 5.06 -0.62
N ASN A 389 17.22 3.77 -0.70
CA ASN A 389 18.58 3.26 -0.72
C ASN A 389 19.21 3.11 -2.13
N GLY A 390 18.60 3.63 -3.18
CA GLY A 390 19.06 3.42 -4.57
C GLY A 390 20.52 3.80 -4.82
N ARG A 391 21.04 4.81 -4.14
CA ARG A 391 22.45 5.24 -4.24
C ARG A 391 23.44 4.36 -3.45
N LYS A 392 22.95 3.39 -2.65
CA LYS A 392 23.79 2.57 -1.77
C LYS A 392 24.11 1.19 -2.32
N ILE A 393 23.59 0.83 -3.49
CA ILE A 393 23.67 -0.50 -4.08
C ILE A 393 24.49 -0.54 -5.37
N SER A 394 25.19 0.55 -5.72
CA SER A 394 25.95 0.69 -6.99
C SER A 394 25.09 0.36 -8.22
N ALA A 395 23.84 0.82 -8.23
CA ALA A 395 22.87 0.55 -9.30
C ALA A 395 23.33 1.08 -10.68
N ASP A 396 24.13 2.14 -10.69
CA ASP A 396 24.78 2.72 -11.86
C ASP A 396 25.66 1.72 -12.61
N LYS A 397 26.37 0.83 -11.91
CA LYS A 397 27.17 -0.24 -12.54
C LYS A 397 26.32 -1.24 -13.32
N ALA A 398 25.08 -1.47 -12.86
CA ALA A 398 24.10 -2.26 -13.61
C ALA A 398 23.40 -1.47 -14.72
N GLY A 399 23.72 -0.19 -14.92
CA GLY A 399 23.03 0.70 -15.84
C GLY A 399 21.65 1.18 -15.36
N VAL A 400 21.29 0.89 -14.11
CA VAL A 400 20.01 1.30 -13.53
C VAL A 400 20.04 2.77 -13.14
N ALA A 401 19.12 3.55 -13.67
CA ALA A 401 19.00 4.98 -13.39
C ALA A 401 18.45 5.24 -11.98
N VAL A 402 19.16 6.05 -11.21
CA VAL A 402 18.75 6.47 -9.86
C VAL A 402 18.57 7.98 -9.85
N THR A 403 17.43 8.45 -9.36
CA THR A 403 17.14 9.88 -9.25
C THR A 403 18.02 10.56 -8.20
N ASP A 404 18.05 11.91 -8.21
CA ASP A 404 18.79 12.70 -7.19
C ASP A 404 18.32 12.42 -5.76
N ARG A 405 17.08 12.02 -5.58
CA ARG A 405 16.51 11.65 -4.28
C ARG A 405 16.76 10.19 -3.91
N GLY A 406 17.40 9.39 -4.77
CA GLY A 406 17.71 7.99 -4.52
C GLY A 406 16.62 6.99 -4.93
N PHE A 407 15.55 7.43 -5.62
CA PHE A 407 14.52 6.55 -6.17
C PHE A 407 14.94 5.91 -7.48
N ILE A 408 14.37 4.76 -7.79
CA ILE A 408 14.47 4.06 -9.07
C ILE A 408 13.10 4.12 -9.74
N ASN A 409 13.01 4.74 -10.93
CA ASN A 409 11.79 4.79 -11.70
C ASN A 409 11.49 3.44 -12.35
N VAL A 410 10.22 3.06 -12.37
CA VAL A 410 9.73 1.80 -12.94
C VAL A 410 8.48 2.02 -13.77
N ASP A 411 8.21 1.07 -14.68
CA ASP A 411 6.95 0.98 -15.43
C ASP A 411 5.85 0.25 -14.61
N LYS A 412 4.67 0.02 -15.20
CA LYS A 412 3.58 -0.71 -14.54
C LYS A 412 3.88 -2.19 -14.27
N GLN A 413 4.87 -2.77 -14.92
CA GLN A 413 5.39 -4.12 -14.65
C GLN A 413 6.57 -4.09 -13.67
N LEU A 414 6.83 -2.91 -13.08
CA LEU A 414 7.91 -2.65 -12.13
C LEU A 414 9.32 -2.86 -12.72
N ARG A 415 9.45 -2.80 -14.06
CA ARG A 415 10.73 -2.83 -14.73
C ARG A 415 11.42 -1.49 -14.63
N THR A 416 12.72 -1.52 -14.39
CA THR A 416 13.58 -0.34 -14.49
C THR A 416 13.88 -0.01 -15.97
N ASN A 417 14.75 0.96 -16.21
CA ASN A 417 15.29 1.21 -17.54
C ASN A 417 16.16 0.05 -18.08
N VAL A 418 16.50 -0.93 -17.22
CA VAL A 418 17.19 -2.17 -17.58
C VAL A 418 16.17 -3.31 -17.60
N PRO A 419 15.76 -3.86 -18.75
CA PRO A 419 14.53 -4.66 -18.90
C PRO A 419 14.42 -5.91 -18.03
N HIS A 420 15.54 -6.53 -17.64
CA HIS A 420 15.58 -7.72 -16.78
C HIS A 420 15.80 -7.39 -15.30
N ILE A 421 15.89 -6.11 -14.95
CA ILE A 421 16.00 -5.64 -13.57
C ILE A 421 14.74 -4.87 -13.19
N HIS A 422 14.04 -5.35 -12.16
CA HIS A 422 12.86 -4.75 -11.59
C HIS A 422 13.21 -4.04 -10.27
N ALA A 423 12.35 -3.15 -9.80
CA ALA A 423 12.48 -2.55 -8.47
C ALA A 423 11.11 -2.40 -7.80
N ILE A 424 11.06 -2.55 -6.47
CA ILE A 424 9.82 -2.56 -5.68
C ILE A 424 9.99 -1.90 -4.30
N GLY A 425 8.88 -1.49 -3.71
CA GLY A 425 8.80 -0.98 -2.34
C GLY A 425 9.25 0.47 -2.21
N ASP A 426 9.84 0.80 -1.05
CA ASP A 426 10.22 2.17 -0.71
C ASP A 426 11.17 2.82 -1.73
N ILE A 427 11.91 2.01 -2.48
CA ILE A 427 12.92 2.49 -3.43
C ILE A 427 12.32 3.02 -4.73
N VAL A 428 11.06 2.67 -5.05
CA VAL A 428 10.40 3.11 -6.30
C VAL A 428 9.50 4.33 -6.13
N GLY A 429 9.08 4.66 -4.89
CA GLY A 429 8.26 5.86 -4.66
C GLY A 429 7.37 5.80 -3.42
N GLN A 430 6.61 6.88 -3.25
CA GLN A 430 5.60 6.99 -2.22
C GLN A 430 4.29 6.26 -2.63
N PRO A 431 3.48 5.81 -1.67
CA PRO A 431 3.77 5.76 -0.25
C PRO A 431 4.76 4.62 0.10
N MET A 432 5.63 4.84 1.12
CA MET A 432 6.59 3.85 1.60
C MET A 432 5.89 2.89 2.58
N LEU A 433 5.11 1.95 2.07
CA LEU A 433 4.25 1.06 2.84
C LEU A 433 4.53 -0.42 2.53
N ALA A 434 4.55 -1.23 3.58
CA ALA A 434 4.86 -2.66 3.49
C ALA A 434 3.87 -3.42 2.58
N HIS A 435 2.57 -3.16 2.70
CA HIS A 435 1.53 -3.81 1.90
C HIS A 435 1.60 -3.42 0.41
N LYS A 436 1.92 -2.15 0.08
CA LYS A 436 2.23 -1.76 -1.31
C LYS A 436 3.37 -2.61 -1.87
N ALA A 437 4.48 -2.72 -1.12
CA ALA A 437 5.66 -3.48 -1.55
C ALA A 437 5.37 -4.98 -1.75
N VAL A 438 4.44 -5.58 -0.98
CA VAL A 438 4.02 -6.98 -1.16
C VAL A 438 3.24 -7.16 -2.47
N HIS A 439 2.32 -6.27 -2.80
CA HIS A 439 1.60 -6.32 -4.08
C HIS A 439 2.53 -6.07 -5.28
N GLU A 440 3.42 -5.09 -5.18
CA GLU A 440 4.47 -4.87 -6.18
C GLU A 440 5.38 -6.09 -6.36
N ALA A 441 5.66 -6.83 -5.28
CA ALA A 441 6.48 -8.03 -5.31
C ALA A 441 5.88 -9.15 -6.17
N HIS A 442 4.57 -9.38 -6.05
CA HIS A 442 3.86 -10.36 -6.88
C HIS A 442 3.91 -9.96 -8.34
N VAL A 443 3.55 -8.71 -8.66
CA VAL A 443 3.59 -8.19 -10.04
C VAL A 443 4.99 -8.29 -10.63
N ALA A 444 6.04 -7.89 -9.88
CA ALA A 444 7.42 -7.95 -10.38
C ALA A 444 7.89 -9.39 -10.64
N ALA A 445 7.56 -10.33 -9.75
CA ALA A 445 7.94 -11.74 -9.91
C ALA A 445 7.22 -12.38 -11.11
N GLU A 446 5.91 -12.14 -11.24
CA GLU A 446 5.08 -12.64 -12.34
C GLU A 446 5.49 -12.04 -13.69
N ALA A 447 5.67 -10.71 -13.76
CA ALA A 447 6.17 -10.05 -14.97
C ALA A 447 7.57 -10.52 -15.36
N ALA A 448 8.45 -10.71 -14.38
CA ALA A 448 9.77 -11.27 -14.61
C ALA A 448 9.71 -12.73 -15.09
N HIS A 449 8.75 -13.52 -14.63
CA HIS A 449 8.50 -14.89 -15.12
C HIS A 449 7.98 -14.89 -16.56
N GLY A 450 7.33 -13.82 -17.02
CA GLY A 450 6.82 -13.67 -18.38
C GLY A 450 5.31 -13.54 -18.46
N GLU A 451 4.63 -13.40 -17.31
CA GLU A 451 3.19 -13.21 -17.24
C GLU A 451 2.80 -11.74 -17.53
N ALA A 452 1.55 -11.53 -17.97
CA ALA A 452 0.99 -10.20 -18.20
C ALA A 452 0.47 -9.60 -16.88
N ALA A 453 1.37 -9.37 -15.91
CA ALA A 453 1.06 -8.78 -14.62
C ALA A 453 1.40 -7.28 -14.61
N TYR A 454 0.52 -6.47 -14.01
CA TYR A 454 0.65 -5.01 -13.95
C TYR A 454 0.24 -4.48 -12.58
N PHE A 455 0.97 -3.49 -12.07
CA PHE A 455 0.57 -2.77 -10.87
C PHE A 455 -0.41 -1.65 -11.24
N ASP A 456 -1.68 -1.91 -11.01
CA ASP A 456 -2.82 -1.06 -11.38
C ASP A 456 -3.78 -0.80 -10.20
N ALA A 457 -3.29 -0.90 -8.98
CA ALA A 457 -4.06 -0.66 -7.77
C ALA A 457 -4.80 0.69 -7.83
N ARG A 458 -6.11 0.67 -7.61
CA ARG A 458 -6.97 1.88 -7.60
C ARG A 458 -6.77 2.70 -6.33
N GLN A 459 -6.33 2.06 -5.27
CA GLN A 459 -6.06 2.69 -3.97
C GLN A 459 -4.94 1.94 -3.22
N ILE A 460 -4.28 2.63 -2.31
CA ILE A 460 -3.32 2.06 -1.35
C ILE A 460 -3.70 2.64 0.01
N PRO A 461 -4.20 1.83 0.97
CA PRO A 461 -4.65 2.35 2.25
C PRO A 461 -3.48 2.84 3.10
N SER A 462 -3.75 3.80 3.95
CA SER A 462 -2.83 4.28 4.96
C SER A 462 -3.48 4.21 6.34
N VAL A 463 -2.69 3.85 7.34
CA VAL A 463 -3.14 3.76 8.73
C VAL A 463 -2.12 4.38 9.66
N ALA A 464 -2.57 5.26 10.55
CA ALA A 464 -1.86 5.67 11.75
C ALA A 464 -2.42 4.88 12.93
N TYR A 465 -1.63 3.99 13.49
CA TYR A 465 -2.01 3.11 14.61
C TYR A 465 -1.85 3.82 15.97
N THR A 466 -2.20 5.08 15.98
CA THR A 466 -2.29 5.89 17.20
C THR A 466 -3.55 5.54 17.98
N ASP A 467 -3.85 6.26 19.07
CA ASP A 467 -5.12 6.14 19.79
C ASP A 467 -5.83 7.51 19.84
N PRO A 468 -7.03 7.68 19.23
CA PRO A 468 -7.67 6.75 18.28
C PRO A 468 -6.84 6.51 17.01
N GLU A 469 -7.10 5.41 16.29
CA GLU A 469 -6.50 5.16 14.99
C GLU A 469 -7.09 6.10 13.93
N ILE A 470 -6.30 6.40 12.90
CA ILE A 470 -6.79 7.05 11.67
C ILE A 470 -6.44 6.16 10.49
N ALA A 471 -7.44 5.78 9.69
CA ALA A 471 -7.25 5.04 8.46
C ALA A 471 -7.94 5.73 7.28
N TRP A 472 -7.33 5.68 6.09
CA TRP A 472 -7.94 6.22 4.88
C TRP A 472 -7.48 5.44 3.65
N ALA A 473 -8.33 5.43 2.63
CA ALA A 473 -8.09 4.79 1.35
C ALA A 473 -8.68 5.61 0.21
N GLY A 474 -8.11 5.46 -0.99
CA GLY A 474 -8.53 6.19 -2.18
C GLY A 474 -8.22 7.68 -2.09
N LYS A 475 -9.07 8.50 -2.68
CA LYS A 475 -8.88 9.97 -2.74
C LYS A 475 -9.30 10.64 -1.43
N THR A 476 -8.54 11.65 -1.03
CA THR A 476 -8.92 12.57 0.05
C THR A 476 -9.77 13.72 -0.51
N GLU A 477 -10.49 14.45 0.36
CA GLU A 477 -11.23 15.66 -0.04
C GLU A 477 -10.30 16.71 -0.66
N GLU A 478 -9.08 16.86 -0.13
CA GLU A 478 -8.09 17.81 -0.66
C GLU A 478 -7.62 17.40 -2.06
N GLN A 479 -7.38 16.11 -2.31
CA GLN A 479 -7.02 15.59 -3.62
C GLN A 479 -8.16 15.78 -4.63
N CYS A 480 -9.40 15.45 -4.24
CA CYS A 480 -10.57 15.67 -5.09
C CYS A 480 -10.71 17.16 -5.46
N LYS A 481 -10.55 18.05 -4.50
CA LYS A 481 -10.58 19.50 -4.73
C LYS A 481 -9.47 19.97 -5.68
N ALA A 482 -8.24 19.46 -5.49
CA ALA A 482 -7.09 19.81 -6.34
C ALA A 482 -7.27 19.32 -7.79
N GLU A 483 -7.90 18.18 -7.99
CA GLU A 483 -8.20 17.59 -9.29
C GLU A 483 -9.49 18.12 -9.92
N GLY A 484 -10.26 18.96 -9.21
CA GLY A 484 -11.53 19.51 -9.69
C GLY A 484 -12.67 18.50 -9.76
N LEU A 485 -12.56 17.40 -9.04
CA LEU A 485 -13.61 16.37 -8.98
C LEU A 485 -14.78 16.86 -8.13
N LYS A 486 -15.99 16.66 -8.65
CA LYS A 486 -17.23 16.87 -7.88
C LYS A 486 -17.52 15.61 -7.09
N ILE A 487 -17.62 15.76 -5.79
CA ILE A 487 -17.82 14.63 -4.87
C ILE A 487 -19.04 14.85 -3.99
N GLY A 488 -19.77 13.77 -3.78
CA GLY A 488 -20.69 13.63 -2.67
C GLY A 488 -19.95 13.07 -1.46
N LYS A 489 -20.29 13.57 -0.25
CA LYS A 489 -19.69 13.14 1.01
C LYS A 489 -20.74 12.69 2.01
N ALA A 490 -20.52 11.55 2.61
CA ALA A 490 -21.29 11.08 3.77
C ALA A 490 -20.37 10.87 4.98
N VAL A 491 -20.85 11.24 6.16
CA VAL A 491 -20.13 11.10 7.42
C VAL A 491 -21.09 10.54 8.47
N PHE A 492 -20.79 9.32 8.95
CA PHE A 492 -21.52 8.72 10.05
C PHE A 492 -20.73 8.89 11.34
N PRO A 493 -21.22 9.70 12.32
CA PRO A 493 -20.55 9.90 13.60
C PRO A 493 -20.73 8.66 14.48
N TRP A 494 -19.65 8.23 15.12
CA TRP A 494 -19.69 7.06 16.01
C TRP A 494 -20.49 7.29 17.30
N ALA A 495 -20.74 8.54 17.67
CA ALA A 495 -21.70 8.90 18.73
C ALA A 495 -23.14 8.39 18.46
N ALA A 496 -23.45 7.97 17.23
CA ALA A 496 -24.69 7.29 16.86
C ALA A 496 -24.52 5.76 16.71
N SER A 497 -23.31 5.22 16.87
CA SER A 497 -23.05 3.78 16.78
C SER A 497 -23.25 3.09 18.13
N GLY A 498 -24.21 2.17 18.21
CA GLY A 498 -24.45 1.38 19.42
C GLY A 498 -23.22 0.63 19.90
N ARG A 499 -22.38 0.12 18.97
CA ARG A 499 -21.14 -0.56 19.33
C ARG A 499 -20.05 0.37 19.87
N ALA A 500 -19.88 1.53 19.26
CA ALA A 500 -18.90 2.52 19.71
C ALA A 500 -19.27 3.05 21.12
N ILE A 501 -20.55 3.35 21.35
CA ILE A 501 -21.08 3.76 22.67
C ILE A 501 -20.88 2.65 23.70
N ALA A 502 -21.19 1.40 23.36
CA ALA A 502 -21.02 0.26 24.27
C ALA A 502 -19.53 0.01 24.64
N ASN A 503 -18.61 0.35 23.75
CA ASN A 503 -17.17 0.27 24.00
C ASN A 503 -16.65 1.50 24.81
N GLY A 504 -17.44 2.55 24.99
CA GLY A 504 -16.98 3.83 25.57
C GLY A 504 -16.01 4.60 24.67
N ARG A 505 -16.05 4.36 23.34
CA ARG A 505 -15.11 4.91 22.34
C ARG A 505 -15.89 5.43 21.12
N ASP A 506 -16.69 6.47 21.34
CA ASP A 506 -17.62 7.06 20.37
C ASP A 506 -17.13 8.39 19.78
N GLU A 507 -15.87 8.74 20.02
CA GLU A 507 -15.25 10.01 19.61
C GLU A 507 -15.02 10.14 18.10
N GLY A 508 -15.20 9.09 17.33
CA GLY A 508 -14.82 8.99 15.94
C GLY A 508 -15.93 9.17 14.93
N PHE A 509 -15.63 8.89 13.68
CA PHE A 509 -16.58 8.81 12.57
C PHE A 509 -16.06 7.97 11.42
N THR A 510 -16.97 7.53 10.55
CA THR A 510 -16.70 6.94 9.25
C THR A 510 -17.14 7.89 8.14
N LYS A 511 -16.26 8.14 7.17
CA LYS A 511 -16.50 9.03 6.03
C LYS A 511 -16.31 8.26 4.72
N LEU A 512 -17.27 8.43 3.79
CA LEU A 512 -17.16 7.95 2.41
C LEU A 512 -17.26 9.12 1.42
N LEU A 513 -16.50 9.03 0.35
CA LEU A 513 -16.48 9.99 -0.75
C LEU A 513 -16.91 9.28 -2.03
N PHE A 514 -17.92 9.83 -2.70
CA PHE A 514 -18.48 9.32 -3.94
C PHE A 514 -18.27 10.32 -5.07
N ASP A 515 -17.92 9.85 -6.24
CA ASP A 515 -17.88 10.66 -7.45
C ASP A 515 -19.30 10.97 -7.90
N GLU A 516 -19.68 12.24 -8.06
CA GLU A 516 -21.02 12.65 -8.46
C GLU A 516 -21.39 12.22 -9.90
N ALA A 517 -20.39 12.01 -10.77
CA ALA A 517 -20.63 11.61 -12.16
C ALA A 517 -20.87 10.11 -12.33
N THR A 518 -20.12 9.29 -11.59
CA THR A 518 -20.17 7.83 -11.69
C THR A 518 -20.92 7.16 -10.53
N HIS A 519 -21.29 7.91 -9.50
CA HIS A 519 -21.85 7.44 -8.23
C HIS A 519 -20.98 6.42 -7.47
N ARG A 520 -19.74 6.16 -7.90
CA ARG A 520 -18.87 5.16 -7.29
C ARG A 520 -18.12 5.74 -6.11
N VAL A 521 -17.86 4.88 -5.11
CA VAL A 521 -16.96 5.22 -4.01
C VAL A 521 -15.54 5.38 -4.55
N ILE A 522 -14.91 6.52 -4.25
CA ILE A 522 -13.55 6.85 -4.70
C ILE A 522 -12.59 7.12 -3.55
N GLY A 523 -13.10 7.23 -2.34
CA GLY A 523 -12.30 7.45 -1.16
C GLY A 523 -13.09 7.28 0.11
N GLY A 524 -12.38 7.17 1.22
CA GLY A 524 -12.98 7.12 2.55
C GLY A 524 -11.94 7.23 3.64
N GLY A 525 -12.40 7.54 4.84
CA GLY A 525 -11.57 7.66 6.01
C GLY A 525 -12.35 7.34 7.27
N ILE A 526 -11.66 6.72 8.21
CA ILE A 526 -12.19 6.30 9.49
C ILE A 526 -11.28 6.82 10.59
N VAL A 527 -11.82 7.42 11.62
CA VAL A 527 -11.11 7.75 12.85
C VAL A 527 -11.83 7.14 14.03
N GLY A 528 -11.13 6.36 14.84
CA GLY A 528 -11.67 5.64 15.99
C GLY A 528 -10.89 4.37 16.27
N THR A 529 -11.37 3.56 17.22
CA THR A 529 -10.76 2.26 17.53
C THR A 529 -10.92 1.29 16.35
N HIS A 530 -9.87 0.52 16.05
CA HIS A 530 -9.88 -0.46 14.95
C HIS A 530 -10.13 0.13 13.55
N ALA A 531 -9.87 1.43 13.34
CA ALA A 531 -10.02 2.04 12.02
C ALA A 531 -9.14 1.35 10.97
N GLY A 532 -7.96 0.86 11.37
CA GLY A 532 -7.03 0.12 10.52
C GLY A 532 -7.58 -1.22 10.00
N ASP A 533 -8.40 -1.91 10.79
CA ASP A 533 -9.06 -3.14 10.37
C ASP A 533 -10.28 -2.85 9.50
N LEU A 534 -11.06 -1.83 9.87
CA LEU A 534 -12.30 -1.44 9.19
C LEU A 534 -12.08 -0.87 7.79
N ILE A 535 -10.99 -0.16 7.54
CA ILE A 535 -10.71 0.46 6.24
C ILE A 535 -10.64 -0.54 5.09
N SER A 536 -10.40 -1.82 5.39
CA SER A 536 -10.30 -2.89 4.39
C SER A 536 -11.60 -3.08 3.60
N GLU A 537 -12.77 -2.85 4.22
CA GLU A 537 -14.06 -2.88 3.51
C GLU A 537 -14.18 -1.71 2.52
N VAL A 538 -13.76 -0.51 2.93
CA VAL A 538 -13.70 0.65 2.02
C VAL A 538 -12.74 0.39 0.86
N CYS A 539 -11.58 -0.24 1.12
CA CYS A 539 -10.64 -0.64 0.07
C CYS A 539 -11.28 -1.58 -0.94
N LEU A 540 -11.98 -2.61 -0.46
CA LEU A 540 -12.70 -3.56 -1.32
C LEU A 540 -13.78 -2.86 -2.14
N ALA A 541 -14.56 -1.99 -1.52
CA ALA A 541 -15.61 -1.23 -2.21
C ALA A 541 -15.04 -0.34 -3.34
N ILE A 542 -13.90 0.33 -3.12
CA ILE A 542 -13.21 1.12 -4.15
C ILE A 542 -12.70 0.21 -5.28
N GLU A 543 -12.08 -0.92 -4.93
CA GLU A 543 -11.50 -1.84 -5.91
C GLU A 543 -12.57 -2.43 -6.81
N MET A 544 -13.72 -2.81 -6.23
CA MET A 544 -14.88 -3.34 -6.93
C MET A 544 -15.69 -2.25 -7.66
N GLY A 545 -15.43 -0.97 -7.39
CA GLY A 545 -16.17 0.16 -7.98
C GLY A 545 -17.61 0.24 -7.50
N CYS A 546 -17.86 -0.12 -6.23
CA CYS A 546 -19.19 -0.12 -5.63
C CYS A 546 -19.85 1.26 -5.64
N GLU A 547 -21.15 1.28 -5.76
CA GLU A 547 -22.01 2.44 -5.53
C GLU A 547 -22.50 2.50 -4.07
N PRO A 548 -23.04 3.64 -3.58
CA PRO A 548 -23.57 3.73 -2.22
C PRO A 548 -24.60 2.65 -1.91
N THR A 549 -25.44 2.34 -2.87
CA THR A 549 -26.48 1.31 -2.76
C THR A 549 -25.91 -0.08 -2.49
N ASP A 550 -24.79 -0.44 -3.10
CA ASP A 550 -24.13 -1.75 -2.90
C ASP A 550 -23.63 -1.87 -1.45
N ILE A 551 -23.00 -0.81 -0.94
CA ILE A 551 -22.46 -0.77 0.41
C ILE A 551 -23.60 -0.74 1.44
N GLY A 552 -24.62 0.12 1.25
CA GLY A 552 -25.74 0.27 2.18
C GLY A 552 -26.67 -0.94 2.25
N LYS A 553 -26.81 -1.72 1.13
CA LYS A 553 -27.58 -2.97 1.12
C LYS A 553 -26.81 -4.19 1.64
N THR A 554 -25.49 -4.07 1.81
CA THR A 554 -24.70 -5.12 2.44
C THR A 554 -25.12 -5.26 3.90
N ILE A 555 -25.56 -6.46 4.29
CA ILE A 555 -26.00 -6.71 5.67
C ILE A 555 -24.76 -6.81 6.58
N HIS A 556 -24.62 -5.86 7.48
CA HIS A 556 -23.57 -5.87 8.49
C HIS A 556 -24.08 -6.54 9.78
N PRO A 557 -23.22 -7.30 10.50
CA PRO A 557 -23.62 -7.87 11.77
C PRO A 557 -23.83 -6.79 12.84
N HIS A 558 -24.89 -6.95 13.65
CA HIS A 558 -25.25 -6.00 14.71
C HIS A 558 -25.00 -6.56 16.12
N PRO A 559 -24.42 -5.77 17.07
CA PRO A 559 -23.81 -4.47 16.87
C PRO A 559 -22.30 -4.58 16.55
N THR A 560 -21.84 -3.87 15.55
CA THR A 560 -20.42 -3.81 15.16
C THR A 560 -19.99 -2.40 14.76
N LEU A 561 -18.67 -2.14 14.73
CA LEU A 561 -18.14 -0.89 14.21
C LEU A 561 -18.23 -0.82 12.68
N SER A 562 -18.23 -1.96 11.98
CA SER A 562 -18.33 -2.01 10.52
C SER A 562 -19.68 -1.54 9.99
N GLU A 563 -20.77 -1.62 10.79
CA GLU A 563 -22.06 -1.01 10.43
C GLU A 563 -21.92 0.47 10.04
N SER A 564 -20.95 1.18 10.63
CA SER A 564 -20.73 2.61 10.35
C SER A 564 -20.38 2.89 8.88
N ILE A 565 -19.88 1.89 8.14
CA ILE A 565 -19.57 1.99 6.70
C ILE A 565 -20.87 1.91 5.90
N GLY A 566 -21.71 0.91 6.19
CA GLY A 566 -23.04 0.78 5.60
C GLY A 566 -23.92 2.00 5.89
N MET A 567 -23.96 2.44 7.16
CA MET A 567 -24.71 3.62 7.59
C MET A 567 -24.23 4.92 6.94
N ALA A 568 -22.92 5.06 6.68
CA ALA A 568 -22.40 6.20 5.90
C ALA A 568 -22.89 6.18 4.45
N ALA A 569 -22.96 5.01 3.82
CA ALA A 569 -23.52 4.85 2.48
C ALA A 569 -25.03 5.12 2.46
N GLU A 570 -25.78 4.62 3.43
CA GLU A 570 -27.22 4.91 3.60
C GLU A 570 -27.50 6.40 3.84
N LEU A 571 -26.61 7.10 4.56
CA LEU A 571 -26.71 8.56 4.73
C LEU A 571 -26.60 9.29 3.39
N PHE A 572 -25.71 8.82 2.52
CA PHE A 572 -25.58 9.39 1.18
C PHE A 572 -26.85 9.20 0.35
N GLU A 573 -27.47 8.03 0.42
CA GLU A 573 -28.73 7.70 -0.25
C GLU A 573 -29.96 8.37 0.44
N GLY A 574 -29.81 8.90 1.64
CA GLY A 574 -30.91 9.51 2.40
C GLY A 574 -31.89 8.51 3.03
N VAL A 575 -31.46 7.27 3.22
CA VAL A 575 -32.28 6.15 3.77
C VAL A 575 -31.82 5.69 5.17
N CYS A 576 -30.73 6.22 5.69
CA CYS A 576 -30.26 5.91 7.04
C CYS A 576 -31.30 6.32 8.10
N THR A 577 -31.63 5.39 9.01
CA THR A 577 -32.63 5.61 10.07
C THR A 577 -32.01 5.98 11.43
N ASP A 578 -30.71 5.76 11.60
CA ASP A 578 -29.99 5.99 12.86
C ASP A 578 -29.61 7.46 13.07
N LEU A 579 -29.82 8.31 12.06
CA LEU A 579 -29.64 9.75 12.13
C LEU A 579 -30.84 10.48 11.53
N PRO A 580 -31.15 11.70 11.99
CA PRO A 580 -32.15 12.52 11.36
C PRO A 580 -31.82 12.78 9.89
N PRO A 581 -32.80 12.76 8.98
CA PRO A 581 -32.56 13.02 7.57
C PRO A 581 -31.91 14.41 7.38
N ALA A 582 -30.94 14.49 6.47
CA ALA A 582 -30.34 15.78 6.13
C ALA A 582 -31.43 16.75 5.66
N LYS A 583 -31.43 17.98 6.22
CA LYS A 583 -32.35 19.02 5.74
C LYS A 583 -32.13 19.21 4.25
N LYS A 584 -33.15 18.94 3.44
CA LYS A 584 -33.10 19.27 2.00
C LYS A 584 -32.78 20.76 1.86
N LYS A 585 -31.66 21.09 1.23
CA LYS A 585 -31.33 22.47 0.88
C LYS A 585 -32.23 23.00 -0.20
#